data_a7f7b092358c01c56eee44a78b0bf05c
#
_entry.id   a7f7b092358c01c56eee44a78b0bf05c
#
_cell.length_a   1.000
_cell.length_b   1.000
_cell.length_c   1.000
_cell.angle_alpha   90.00
_cell.angle_beta   90.00
_cell.angle_gamma   90.00
#
_symmetry.space_group_name_H-M   'P 1'
#
loop_
_entity.id
_entity.type
_entity.pdbx_description
1 polymer ?
#
loop_
_entity_poly.entity_id
_entity_poly.type
_entity_poly.pdbx_seq_one_letter_code
_entity_poly.pdbx_strand_id
1 'polypeptide(L)'
;MKEEKQVARLQDKYRSEVVPALKQKFGYTNPMEIPKLEKIVINMGLGDCKDNSKSLELAVSELSTIAGQKPLVTKAKKSIANFKVRAGQTVGAKVTLRGQRMYEFADKLVSIVLPRVRDFRGVSPKAFDGRGNYALGVREQLIFPEIEYDKVEKIRGMEMIFVTTAKTDEEAKELLSQLGMPFSA
;
A
#
# COMPACT_ATOMS: atom_id res chain seq x y z
N MET A 1 16.99 -31.03 0.92
CA MET A 1 17.22 -29.85 0.08
C MET A 1 16.64 -28.69 0.85
N LYS A 2 17.46 -27.70 1.27
CA LYS A 2 16.96 -26.45 1.83
C LYS A 2 16.39 -25.67 0.66
N GLU A 3 15.07 -25.45 0.64
CA GLU A 3 14.46 -24.48 -0.27
C GLU A 3 15.18 -23.15 -0.05
N GLU A 4 15.93 -22.69 -1.04
CA GLU A 4 16.44 -21.33 -1.07
C GLU A 4 15.20 -20.42 -1.03
N LYS A 5 14.99 -19.74 0.09
CA LYS A 5 13.92 -18.74 0.21
C LYS A 5 14.20 -17.66 -0.84
N GLN A 6 13.41 -17.66 -1.90
CA GLN A 6 13.49 -16.66 -2.94
C GLN A 6 13.22 -15.30 -2.30
N VAL A 7 14.25 -14.47 -2.20
CA VAL A 7 14.16 -13.15 -1.60
C VAL A 7 13.51 -12.20 -2.62
N ALA A 8 12.62 -11.34 -2.17
CA ALA A 8 12.00 -10.37 -3.07
C ALA A 8 13.05 -9.40 -3.65
N ARG A 9 13.04 -9.18 -4.97
CA ARG A 9 13.98 -8.32 -5.70
C ARG A 9 14.18 -6.95 -5.03
N LEU A 10 13.10 -6.31 -4.59
CA LEU A 10 13.14 -5.00 -3.94
C LEU A 10 13.77 -5.07 -2.54
N GLN A 11 13.68 -6.21 -1.86
CA GLN A 11 14.34 -6.43 -0.58
C GLN A 11 15.85 -6.55 -0.74
N ASP A 12 16.32 -7.21 -1.80
CA ASP A 12 17.74 -7.29 -2.11
C ASP A 12 18.29 -5.93 -2.51
N LYS A 13 17.55 -5.19 -3.35
CA LYS A 13 17.88 -3.80 -3.69
C LYS A 13 17.99 -2.92 -2.44
N TYR A 14 17.06 -3.05 -1.50
CA TYR A 14 17.13 -2.33 -0.24
C TYR A 14 18.44 -2.59 0.51
N ARG A 15 18.86 -3.86 0.60
CA ARG A 15 20.08 -4.24 1.33
C ARG A 15 21.37 -3.83 0.61
N SER A 16 21.42 -3.97 -0.71
CA SER A 16 22.65 -3.76 -1.50
C SER A 16 22.88 -2.29 -1.88
N GLU A 17 21.81 -1.54 -2.16
CA GLU A 17 21.92 -0.19 -2.72
C GLU A 17 21.38 0.88 -1.77
N VAL A 18 20.16 0.70 -1.24
CA VAL A 18 19.45 1.74 -0.49
C VAL A 18 20.11 2.00 0.88
N VAL A 19 20.48 0.95 1.60
CA VAL A 19 21.13 1.07 2.93
C VAL A 19 22.44 1.85 2.85
N PRO A 20 23.38 1.56 1.94
CA PRO A 20 24.62 2.37 1.79
C PRO A 20 24.33 3.82 1.40
N ALA A 21 23.39 4.06 0.47
CA ALA A 21 23.02 5.40 0.01
C ALA A 21 22.45 6.26 1.14
N LEU A 22 21.51 5.72 1.92
CA LEU A 22 20.92 6.42 3.07
C LEU A 22 21.97 6.69 4.18
N LYS A 23 22.86 5.74 4.44
CA LYS A 23 23.95 5.91 5.39
C LYS A 23 24.89 7.05 4.98
N GLN A 24 25.22 7.13 3.70
CA GLN A 24 26.08 8.20 3.18
C GLN A 24 25.38 9.57 3.24
N LYS A 25 24.08 9.63 2.89
CA LYS A 25 23.34 10.89 2.81
C LYS A 25 23.03 11.50 4.18
N PHE A 26 22.60 10.67 5.13
CA PHE A 26 22.16 11.14 6.46
C PHE A 26 23.19 10.91 7.58
N GLY A 27 24.31 10.25 7.29
CA GLY A 27 25.42 10.08 8.26
C GLY A 27 25.10 9.15 9.42
N TYR A 28 24.23 8.15 9.23
CA TYR A 28 23.91 7.19 10.29
C TYR A 28 25.13 6.42 10.79
N THR A 29 25.38 6.44 12.08
CA THR A 29 26.45 5.65 12.71
C THR A 29 26.01 4.23 13.01
N ASN A 30 24.75 4.07 13.47
CA ASN A 30 24.19 2.77 13.79
C ASN A 30 23.37 2.21 12.61
N PRO A 31 23.67 1.00 12.09
CA PRO A 31 22.89 0.37 11.03
C PRO A 31 21.41 0.16 11.38
N MET A 32 21.05 0.09 12.66
CA MET A 32 19.67 -0.10 13.10
C MET A 32 18.83 1.19 13.04
N GLU A 33 19.47 2.36 12.87
CA GLU A 33 18.76 3.64 12.69
C GLU A 33 18.33 3.88 11.26
N ILE A 34 18.91 3.14 10.30
CA ILE A 34 18.61 3.34 8.89
C ILE A 34 17.13 3.05 8.63
N PRO A 35 16.40 3.98 7.97
CA PRO A 35 15.00 3.82 7.68
C PRO A 35 14.72 2.58 6.83
N LYS A 36 13.63 1.86 7.17
CA LYS A 36 13.15 0.70 6.43
C LYS A 36 11.63 0.70 6.33
N LEU A 37 11.09 0.00 5.34
CA LEU A 37 9.66 -0.29 5.29
C LEU A 37 9.30 -1.26 6.42
N GLU A 38 8.28 -0.93 7.20
CA GLU A 38 7.77 -1.77 8.28
C GLU A 38 6.56 -2.58 7.81
N LYS A 39 5.62 -1.91 7.14
CA LYS A 39 4.38 -2.50 6.61
C LYS A 39 3.79 -1.63 5.52
N ILE A 40 2.95 -2.24 4.68
CA ILE A 40 2.05 -1.53 3.77
C ILE A 40 0.62 -1.89 4.18
N VAL A 41 -0.20 -0.88 4.39
CA VAL A 41 -1.63 -1.05 4.71
C VAL A 41 -2.43 -0.62 3.49
N ILE A 42 -3.24 -1.52 2.96
CA ILE A 42 -4.16 -1.25 1.86
C ILE A 42 -5.56 -1.16 2.47
N ASN A 43 -6.26 -0.08 2.22
CA ASN A 43 -7.63 0.14 2.69
C ASN A 43 -8.56 0.43 1.52
N MET A 44 -9.72 -0.20 1.53
CA MET A 44 -10.81 0.05 0.57
C MET A 44 -12.08 0.42 1.34
N GLY A 45 -12.62 1.59 1.06
CA GLY A 45 -13.90 2.03 1.64
C GLY A 45 -15.07 1.32 0.95
N LEU A 46 -15.91 0.63 1.72
CA LEU A 46 -17.05 -0.15 1.24
C LEU A 46 -18.38 0.35 1.85
N GLY A 47 -18.44 1.63 2.16
CA GLY A 47 -19.61 2.24 2.75
C GLY A 47 -20.87 2.20 1.85
N ASP A 48 -20.71 1.99 0.56
CA ASP A 48 -21.77 1.80 -0.43
C ASP A 48 -22.33 0.37 -0.45
N CYS A 49 -21.61 -0.62 0.07
CA CYS A 49 -22.01 -2.02 0.11
C CYS A 49 -22.73 -2.42 1.41
N LYS A 50 -23.21 -1.44 2.19
CA LYS A 50 -23.79 -1.69 3.53
C LYS A 50 -24.93 -2.70 3.53
N ASP A 51 -25.76 -2.64 2.48
CA ASP A 51 -27.00 -3.42 2.37
C ASP A 51 -26.88 -4.53 1.31
N ASN A 52 -25.72 -4.68 0.64
CA ASN A 52 -25.48 -5.68 -0.39
C ASN A 52 -24.28 -6.56 -0.03
N SER A 53 -24.55 -7.72 0.57
CA SER A 53 -23.51 -8.68 0.95
C SER A 53 -22.73 -9.23 -0.26
N LYS A 54 -23.39 -9.42 -1.41
CA LYS A 54 -22.76 -9.93 -2.62
C LYS A 54 -21.69 -8.95 -3.17
N SER A 55 -22.03 -7.67 -3.24
CA SER A 55 -21.11 -6.61 -3.65
C SER A 55 -19.93 -6.46 -2.68
N LEU A 56 -20.17 -6.68 -1.39
CA LEU A 56 -19.12 -6.73 -0.37
C LEU A 56 -18.15 -7.89 -0.59
N GLU A 57 -18.68 -9.09 -0.82
CA GLU A 57 -17.86 -10.30 -1.05
C GLU A 57 -17.00 -10.16 -2.30
N LEU A 58 -17.56 -9.61 -3.39
CA LEU A 58 -16.80 -9.32 -4.61
C LEU A 58 -15.65 -8.34 -4.33
N ALA A 59 -15.92 -7.21 -3.66
CA ALA A 59 -14.89 -6.24 -3.34
C ALA A 59 -13.78 -6.80 -2.42
N VAL A 60 -14.15 -7.65 -1.46
CA VAL A 60 -13.19 -8.35 -0.60
C VAL A 60 -12.36 -9.37 -1.39
N SER A 61 -12.96 -10.06 -2.35
CA SER A 61 -12.26 -10.99 -3.25
C SER A 61 -11.28 -10.25 -4.14
N GLU A 62 -11.68 -9.13 -4.76
CA GLU A 62 -10.81 -8.27 -5.55
C GLU A 62 -9.59 -7.81 -4.74
N LEU A 63 -9.83 -7.28 -3.53
CA LEU A 63 -8.75 -6.84 -2.64
C LEU A 63 -7.82 -8.00 -2.23
N SER A 64 -8.39 -9.20 -2.05
CA SER A 64 -7.60 -10.41 -1.76
C SER A 64 -6.68 -10.78 -2.92
N THR A 65 -7.18 -10.69 -4.14
CA THR A 65 -6.40 -10.95 -5.38
C THR A 65 -5.27 -9.93 -5.53
N ILE A 66 -5.55 -8.64 -5.33
CA ILE A 66 -4.55 -7.56 -5.40
C ILE A 66 -3.45 -7.75 -4.36
N ALA A 67 -3.83 -8.04 -3.12
CA ALA A 67 -2.90 -8.10 -1.99
C ALA A 67 -2.20 -9.46 -1.83
N GLY A 68 -2.72 -10.53 -2.46
CA GLY A 68 -2.26 -11.89 -2.24
C GLY A 68 -2.49 -12.39 -0.80
N GLN A 69 -3.37 -11.74 -0.05
CA GLN A 69 -3.69 -12.05 1.35
C GLN A 69 -5.15 -11.72 1.67
N LYS A 70 -5.80 -12.56 2.47
CA LYS A 70 -7.20 -12.36 2.88
C LYS A 70 -7.39 -11.03 3.64
N PRO A 71 -8.30 -10.15 3.17
CA PRO A 71 -8.59 -8.88 3.84
C PRO A 71 -9.34 -9.08 5.15
N LEU A 72 -9.15 -8.12 6.06
CA LEU A 72 -9.97 -7.96 7.25
C LEU A 72 -11.11 -7.00 6.94
N VAL A 73 -12.34 -7.47 7.06
CA VAL A 73 -13.53 -6.63 6.95
C VAL A 73 -13.65 -5.75 8.20
N THR A 74 -13.74 -4.44 8.01
CA THR A 74 -13.83 -3.46 9.09
C THR A 74 -15.29 -3.09 9.35
N LYS A 75 -15.66 -3.08 10.63
CA LYS A 75 -17.02 -2.79 11.09
C LYS A 75 -17.07 -1.48 11.87
N ALA A 76 -18.18 -0.77 11.76
CA ALA A 76 -18.42 0.46 12.52
C ALA A 76 -18.50 0.16 14.02
N LYS A 77 -17.77 0.93 14.83
CA LYS A 77 -17.79 0.82 16.30
C LYS A 77 -19.00 1.51 16.95
N LYS A 78 -19.47 2.61 16.33
CA LYS A 78 -20.57 3.43 16.83
C LYS A 78 -21.58 3.69 15.73
N SER A 79 -22.85 3.87 16.11
CA SER A 79 -23.90 4.33 15.18
C SER A 79 -23.79 5.84 14.98
N ILE A 80 -23.84 6.29 13.71
CA ILE A 80 -23.80 7.71 13.32
C ILE A 80 -24.95 7.97 12.36
N ALA A 81 -25.96 8.71 12.81
CA ALA A 81 -27.20 8.95 12.08
C ALA A 81 -26.94 9.71 10.75
N ASN A 82 -26.08 10.72 10.76
CA ASN A 82 -25.75 11.54 9.57
C ASN A 82 -25.19 10.71 8.41
N PHE A 83 -24.43 9.66 8.71
CA PHE A 83 -23.87 8.75 7.72
C PHE A 83 -24.70 7.49 7.48
N LYS A 84 -25.85 7.37 8.12
CA LYS A 84 -26.73 6.18 8.07
C LYS A 84 -25.96 4.90 8.37
N VAL A 85 -25.07 4.94 9.38
CA VAL A 85 -24.24 3.82 9.81
C VAL A 85 -24.69 3.36 11.18
N ARG A 86 -24.88 2.02 11.33
CA ARG A 86 -25.18 1.37 12.60
C ARG A 86 -23.94 0.64 13.14
N ALA A 87 -23.80 0.53 14.45
CA ALA A 87 -22.76 -0.26 15.08
C ALA A 87 -22.80 -1.72 14.56
N GLY A 88 -21.62 -2.28 14.25
CA GLY A 88 -21.49 -3.62 13.68
C GLY A 88 -21.64 -3.69 12.15
N GLN A 89 -22.11 -2.64 11.50
CA GLN A 89 -22.25 -2.61 10.05
C GLN A 89 -20.87 -2.52 9.37
N THR A 90 -20.70 -3.21 8.23
CA THR A 90 -19.45 -3.17 7.45
C THR A 90 -19.25 -1.79 6.80
N VAL A 91 -18.05 -1.26 6.93
CA VAL A 91 -17.68 0.06 6.37
C VAL A 91 -16.49 0.01 5.43
N GLY A 92 -15.72 -1.06 5.45
CA GLY A 92 -14.54 -1.21 4.60
C GLY A 92 -13.86 -2.56 4.73
N ALA A 93 -12.78 -2.71 3.97
CA ALA A 93 -11.86 -3.83 4.09
C ALA A 93 -10.43 -3.32 4.09
N LYS A 94 -9.54 -3.95 4.87
CA LYS A 94 -8.12 -3.60 4.91
C LYS A 94 -7.23 -4.83 4.89
N VAL A 95 -6.03 -4.66 4.33
CA VAL A 95 -4.95 -5.65 4.37
C VAL A 95 -3.70 -5.00 4.92
N THR A 96 -2.96 -5.72 5.74
CA THR A 96 -1.64 -5.29 6.22
C THR A 96 -0.59 -6.28 5.70
N LEU A 97 0.30 -5.81 4.85
CA LEU A 97 1.39 -6.57 4.29
C LEU A 97 2.68 -6.30 5.05
N ARG A 98 3.45 -7.35 5.32
CA ARG A 98 4.74 -7.30 6.01
C ARG A 98 5.75 -8.27 5.37
N GLY A 99 7.04 -8.03 5.64
CA GLY A 99 8.12 -8.92 5.19
C GLY A 99 8.18 -9.05 3.67
N GLN A 100 8.36 -10.26 3.17
CA GLN A 100 8.55 -10.53 1.74
C GLN A 100 7.36 -10.04 0.91
N ARG A 101 6.12 -10.37 1.30
CA ARG A 101 4.90 -9.93 0.58
C ARG A 101 4.77 -8.42 0.47
N MET A 102 5.24 -7.67 1.46
CA MET A 102 5.28 -6.21 1.43
C MET A 102 6.21 -5.71 0.31
N TYR A 103 7.41 -6.28 0.19
CA TYR A 103 8.35 -5.89 -0.86
C TYR A 103 7.89 -6.32 -2.25
N GLU A 104 7.30 -7.50 -2.38
CA GLU A 104 6.70 -7.97 -3.65
C GLU A 104 5.56 -7.06 -4.10
N PHE A 105 4.69 -6.67 -3.18
CA PHE A 105 3.61 -5.72 -3.47
C PHE A 105 4.15 -4.33 -3.85
N ALA A 106 5.15 -3.81 -3.13
CA ALA A 106 5.78 -2.54 -3.44
C ALA A 106 6.44 -2.56 -4.83
N ASP A 107 7.15 -3.63 -5.17
CA ASP A 107 7.77 -3.80 -6.50
C ASP A 107 6.72 -3.86 -7.61
N LYS A 108 5.66 -4.65 -7.44
CA LYS A 108 4.53 -4.69 -8.36
C LYS A 108 3.89 -3.31 -8.55
N LEU A 109 3.64 -2.60 -7.47
CA LEU A 109 3.03 -1.28 -7.51
C LEU A 109 3.87 -0.28 -8.30
N VAL A 110 5.16 -0.19 -8.00
CA VAL A 110 6.07 0.77 -8.62
C VAL A 110 6.39 0.41 -10.08
N SER A 111 6.65 -0.86 -10.35
CA SER A 111 7.16 -1.30 -11.66
C SER A 111 6.05 -1.58 -12.68
N ILE A 112 4.85 -1.97 -12.24
CA ILE A 112 3.78 -2.43 -13.13
C ILE A 112 2.54 -1.55 -13.03
N VAL A 113 2.06 -1.27 -11.80
CA VAL A 113 0.75 -0.66 -11.58
C VAL A 113 0.77 0.84 -11.85
N LEU A 114 1.73 1.58 -11.25
CA LEU A 114 1.82 3.03 -11.42
C LEU A 114 1.99 3.46 -12.88
N PRO A 115 2.84 2.82 -13.71
CA PRO A 115 2.96 3.17 -15.13
C PRO A 115 1.67 2.97 -15.94
N ARG A 116 0.74 2.13 -15.46
CA ARG A 116 -0.57 1.89 -16.11
C ARG A 116 -1.63 2.92 -15.76
N VAL A 117 -1.38 3.76 -14.76
CA VAL A 117 -2.31 4.85 -14.41
C VAL A 117 -2.41 5.82 -15.57
N ARG A 118 -3.64 6.13 -15.97
CA ARG A 118 -3.90 7.09 -17.06
C ARG A 118 -3.35 8.47 -16.68
N ASP A 119 -2.65 9.11 -17.62
CA ASP A 119 -2.04 10.43 -17.44
C ASP A 119 -1.10 10.54 -16.22
N PHE A 120 -0.37 9.46 -15.93
CA PHE A 120 0.53 9.40 -14.79
C PHE A 120 1.67 10.42 -14.92
N ARG A 121 1.79 11.33 -13.96
CA ARG A 121 2.86 12.37 -13.89
C ARG A 121 3.72 12.24 -12.64
N GLY A 122 3.69 11.11 -11.99
CA GLY A 122 4.34 10.87 -10.70
C GLY A 122 3.38 10.98 -9.52
N VAL A 123 3.83 10.48 -8.37
CA VAL A 123 3.07 10.53 -7.12
C VAL A 123 3.40 11.80 -6.33
N SER A 124 2.44 12.32 -5.57
CA SER A 124 2.60 13.56 -4.82
C SER A 124 3.73 13.46 -3.77
N PRO A 125 4.71 14.37 -3.76
CA PRO A 125 5.74 14.40 -2.73
C PRO A 125 5.25 14.97 -1.39
N LYS A 126 4.00 15.45 -1.30
CA LYS A 126 3.41 16.11 -0.12
C LYS A 126 2.49 15.21 0.70
N ALA A 127 2.34 13.94 0.34
CA ALA A 127 1.43 13.02 0.99
C ALA A 127 2.08 12.25 2.16
N PHE A 128 2.98 12.89 2.87
CA PHE A 128 3.59 12.41 4.12
C PHE A 128 2.81 12.94 5.34
N ASP A 129 2.89 12.21 6.45
CA ASP A 129 2.16 12.51 7.69
C ASP A 129 2.95 13.33 8.74
N GLY A 130 4.15 13.77 8.41
CA GLY A 130 5.08 14.45 9.35
C GLY A 130 5.90 13.48 10.23
N ARG A 131 5.68 12.18 10.09
CA ARG A 131 6.36 11.12 10.86
C ARG A 131 6.97 10.03 9.97
N GLY A 132 7.20 10.35 8.71
CA GLY A 132 7.84 9.45 7.77
C GLY A 132 6.94 8.36 7.20
N ASN A 133 5.62 8.44 7.30
CA ASN A 133 4.70 7.55 6.60
C ASN A 133 4.15 8.25 5.37
N TYR A 134 3.89 7.47 4.32
CA TYR A 134 3.43 7.98 3.03
C TYR A 134 2.09 7.36 2.63
N ALA A 135 1.13 8.18 2.23
CA ALA A 135 -0.19 7.74 1.77
C ALA A 135 -0.35 7.93 0.26
N LEU A 136 -0.71 6.87 -0.45
CA LEU A 136 -0.97 6.86 -1.88
C LEU A 136 -2.42 6.47 -2.14
N GLY A 137 -3.20 7.38 -2.70
CA GLY A 137 -4.57 7.11 -3.15
C GLY A 137 -4.60 6.71 -4.62
N VAL A 138 -5.36 5.66 -4.91
CA VAL A 138 -5.66 5.19 -6.27
C VAL A 138 -7.16 5.24 -6.48
N ARG A 139 -7.58 5.79 -7.62
CA ARG A 139 -9.01 5.98 -7.92
C ARG A 139 -9.71 4.73 -8.42
N GLU A 140 -8.98 3.83 -9.06
CA GLU A 140 -9.53 2.68 -9.77
C GLU A 140 -8.74 1.41 -9.48
N GLN A 141 -9.41 0.32 -9.09
CA GLN A 141 -8.77 -0.99 -8.90
C GLN A 141 -8.34 -1.64 -10.23
N LEU A 142 -8.86 -1.16 -11.36
CA LEU A 142 -8.58 -1.70 -12.70
C LEU A 142 -7.14 -1.51 -13.18
N ILE A 143 -6.36 -0.66 -12.51
CA ILE A 143 -4.94 -0.50 -12.82
C ILE A 143 -4.12 -1.75 -12.45
N PHE A 144 -4.64 -2.60 -11.56
CA PHE A 144 -4.00 -3.85 -11.20
C PHE A 144 -4.27 -4.91 -12.28
N PRO A 145 -3.21 -5.53 -12.84
CA PRO A 145 -3.35 -6.49 -13.95
C PRO A 145 -4.11 -7.76 -13.58
N GLU A 146 -4.20 -8.07 -12.28
CA GLU A 146 -4.92 -9.23 -11.77
C GLU A 146 -6.44 -9.07 -11.77
N ILE A 147 -6.93 -7.84 -11.97
CA ILE A 147 -8.36 -7.55 -11.97
C ILE A 147 -8.89 -7.54 -13.40
N GLU A 148 -9.80 -8.45 -13.68
CA GLU A 148 -10.49 -8.55 -14.97
C GLU A 148 -11.65 -7.56 -15.01
N TYR A 149 -11.70 -6.72 -16.05
CA TYR A 149 -12.74 -5.69 -16.22
C TYR A 149 -14.16 -6.27 -16.18
N ASP A 150 -14.38 -7.42 -16.82
CA ASP A 150 -15.71 -8.04 -16.94
C ASP A 150 -16.26 -8.57 -15.62
N LYS A 151 -15.40 -8.77 -14.61
CA LYS A 151 -15.80 -9.26 -13.27
C LYS A 151 -16.04 -8.15 -12.27
N VAL A 152 -15.72 -6.91 -12.62
CA VAL A 152 -15.86 -5.76 -11.73
C VAL A 152 -17.28 -5.21 -11.77
N GLU A 153 -17.98 -5.28 -10.65
CA GLU A 153 -19.34 -4.71 -10.52
C GLU A 153 -19.31 -3.17 -10.44
N LYS A 154 -18.32 -2.64 -9.74
CA LYS A 154 -18.18 -1.19 -9.51
C LYS A 154 -16.72 -0.77 -9.39
N ILE A 155 -16.37 0.34 -10.03
CA ILE A 155 -15.05 0.97 -9.86
C ILE A 155 -14.94 1.54 -8.46
N ARG A 156 -13.87 1.14 -7.73
CA ARG A 156 -13.58 1.57 -6.37
C ARG A 156 -12.14 2.04 -6.25
N GLY A 157 -11.99 3.12 -5.50
CA GLY A 157 -10.66 3.58 -5.09
C GLY A 157 -10.14 2.81 -3.89
N MET A 158 -8.84 2.90 -3.69
CA MET A 158 -8.17 2.35 -2.51
C MET A 158 -7.04 3.27 -2.07
N GLU A 159 -6.69 3.17 -0.82
CA GLU A 159 -5.59 3.89 -0.21
C GLU A 159 -4.52 2.90 0.23
N MET A 160 -3.28 3.21 -0.09
CA MET A 160 -2.10 2.42 0.29
C MET A 160 -1.20 3.28 1.16
N ILE A 161 -0.99 2.84 2.40
CA ILE A 161 -0.16 3.56 3.37
C ILE A 161 1.13 2.79 3.55
N PHE A 162 2.25 3.44 3.20
CA PHE A 162 3.60 2.95 3.43
C PHE A 162 4.06 3.42 4.79
N VAL A 163 4.16 2.51 5.72
CA VAL A 163 4.66 2.78 7.08
C VAL A 163 6.13 2.47 7.12
N THR A 164 6.93 3.47 7.51
CA THR A 164 8.39 3.34 7.61
C THR A 164 8.86 3.53 9.04
N THR A 165 10.13 3.24 9.30
CA THR A 165 10.79 3.53 10.57
C THR A 165 11.52 4.87 10.55
N ALA A 166 11.38 5.67 9.48
CA ALA A 166 11.95 6.99 9.37
C ALA A 166 11.40 7.92 10.47
N LYS A 167 12.22 8.83 10.94
CA LYS A 167 11.83 9.84 11.95
C LYS A 167 11.26 11.09 11.30
N THR A 168 11.70 11.39 10.07
CA THR A 168 11.32 12.58 9.31
C THR A 168 10.77 12.19 7.93
N ASP A 169 9.99 13.08 7.33
CA ASP A 169 9.45 12.89 5.98
C ASP A 169 10.54 12.91 4.91
N GLU A 170 11.64 13.65 5.16
CA GLU A 170 12.77 13.69 4.23
C GLU A 170 13.49 12.35 4.15
N GLU A 171 13.74 11.70 5.29
CA GLU A 171 14.30 10.35 5.35
C GLU A 171 13.41 9.33 4.63
N ALA A 172 12.09 9.40 4.88
CA ALA A 172 11.11 8.52 4.25
C ALA A 172 11.00 8.76 2.73
N LYS A 173 11.01 10.01 2.29
CA LYS A 173 10.99 10.39 0.88
C LYS A 173 12.21 9.82 0.16
N GLU A 174 13.39 9.96 0.75
CA GLU A 174 14.61 9.42 0.18
C GLU A 174 14.57 7.89 0.11
N LEU A 175 14.14 7.22 1.20
CA LEU A 175 13.95 5.78 1.23
C LEU A 175 13.05 5.30 0.07
N LEU A 176 11.86 5.91 -0.07
CA LEU A 176 10.90 5.53 -1.12
C LEU A 176 11.41 5.85 -2.52
N SER A 177 12.12 6.97 -2.71
CA SER A 177 12.75 7.34 -3.97
C SER A 177 13.80 6.32 -4.40
N GLN A 178 14.67 5.90 -3.49
CA GLN A 178 15.69 4.88 -3.75
C GLN A 178 15.08 3.50 -4.04
N LEU A 179 13.93 3.18 -3.45
CA LEU A 179 13.15 1.98 -3.78
C LEU A 179 12.48 2.08 -5.15
N GLY A 180 12.48 3.25 -5.79
CA GLY A 180 11.96 3.46 -7.13
C GLY A 180 10.60 4.15 -7.20
N MET A 181 10.09 4.71 -6.10
CA MET A 181 8.83 5.46 -6.11
C MET A 181 8.96 6.72 -7.00
N PRO A 182 8.13 6.87 -8.04
CA PRO A 182 8.23 7.98 -8.99
C PRO A 182 7.52 9.23 -8.46
N PHE A 183 8.19 10.01 -7.63
CA PHE A 183 7.65 11.29 -7.17
C PHE A 183 7.58 12.30 -8.32
N SER A 184 6.51 13.10 -8.33
CA SER A 184 6.42 14.27 -9.23
C SER A 184 7.44 15.33 -8.83
N ALA A 185 7.98 16.02 -9.81
CA ALA A 185 8.91 17.14 -9.63
C ALA A 185 8.23 18.34 -8.93
#